data_faab42d9c056f4b8f31010103791f497
#
_entry.id   faab42d9c056f4b8f31010103791f497
#
_cell.length_a   1.000
_cell.length_b   1.000
_cell.length_c   1.000
_cell.angle_alpha   90.00
_cell.angle_beta   90.00
_cell.angle_gamma   90.00
#
_symmetry.space_group_name_H-M   'P 1'
#
loop_
_entity.id
_entity.type
_entity.pdbx_description
1 polymer ?
#
loop_
_entity_poly.entity_id
_entity_poly.type
_entity_poly.pdbx_seq_one_letter_code
_entity_poly.pdbx_strand_id
1 'polypeptide(L)'
;MFKNVDIKVYIGGAIIFAGVVMFLDNIGLNLGINLFDFWPLVLIFIGLNYITNSRHGVRSTNGWIFIAFGVLFLLRNFGLIWFSIGQLWPLVLIAIGFSILRNHARPNMPEGSDSADYINLLFILGGGEHKFTSKSLRGGRVTAIMGGGTIDLRHADTAGEVLEIEVFAMWGGIEIIVPFHWQVNIKGAPLLGAMENNTHPPEAIEGLETSSPSRSLIVTGSAIMGGIEVKN
;
A
#
# COMPACT_ATOMS: atom_id res chain seq x y z
N MET A 1 -1.87 -44.22 10.13
CA MET A 1 -2.23 -44.46 8.73
C MET A 1 -3.46 -43.67 8.39
N PHE A 2 -3.33 -42.31 8.28
CA PHE A 2 -4.43 -41.44 7.86
C PHE A 2 -4.30 -41.25 6.35
N LYS A 3 -5.17 -41.96 5.62
CA LYS A 3 -5.35 -41.86 4.18
C LYS A 3 -5.69 -40.41 3.86
N ASN A 4 -5.04 -39.82 2.86
CA ASN A 4 -5.38 -38.48 2.33
C ASN A 4 -6.84 -38.50 1.87
N VAL A 5 -7.75 -38.08 2.74
CA VAL A 5 -9.15 -37.86 2.37
C VAL A 5 -9.18 -36.60 1.54
N ASP A 6 -9.65 -36.73 0.29
CA ASP A 6 -9.75 -35.62 -0.65
C ASP A 6 -10.54 -34.45 0.00
N ILE A 7 -10.04 -33.24 -0.12
CA ILE A 7 -10.69 -32.03 0.39
C ILE A 7 -12.15 -31.92 -0.08
N LYS A 8 -12.45 -32.51 -1.25
CA LYS A 8 -13.82 -32.62 -1.81
C LYS A 8 -14.79 -33.36 -0.90
N VAL A 9 -14.31 -34.39 -0.17
CA VAL A 9 -15.13 -35.17 0.76
C VAL A 9 -15.51 -34.34 1.99
N TYR A 10 -14.57 -33.53 2.51
CA TYR A 10 -14.85 -32.62 3.63
C TYR A 10 -15.83 -31.51 3.23
N ILE A 11 -15.67 -30.92 2.04
CA ILE A 11 -16.59 -29.92 1.52
C ILE A 11 -17.97 -30.52 1.28
N GLY A 12 -18.07 -31.71 0.67
CA GLY A 12 -19.33 -32.42 0.46
C GLY A 12 -20.02 -32.76 1.76
N GLY A 13 -19.29 -33.26 2.77
CA GLY A 13 -19.80 -33.54 4.09
C GLY A 13 -20.35 -32.28 4.80
N ALA A 14 -19.63 -31.16 4.72
CA ALA A 14 -20.05 -29.89 5.29
C ALA A 14 -21.34 -29.36 4.65
N ILE A 15 -21.48 -29.48 3.33
CA ILE A 15 -22.69 -29.07 2.59
C ILE A 15 -23.88 -29.95 2.98
N ILE A 16 -23.69 -31.26 3.09
CA ILE A 16 -24.74 -32.19 3.51
C ILE A 16 -25.16 -31.88 4.95
N PHE A 17 -24.22 -31.68 5.86
CA PHE A 17 -24.52 -31.33 7.26
C PHE A 17 -25.30 -30.01 7.36
N ALA A 18 -24.88 -28.97 6.62
CA ALA A 18 -25.58 -27.70 6.55
C ALA A 18 -27.01 -27.87 6.00
N GLY A 19 -27.19 -28.66 4.95
CA GLY A 19 -28.51 -28.97 4.37
C GLY A 19 -29.43 -29.69 5.36
N VAL A 20 -28.91 -30.66 6.10
CA VAL A 20 -29.71 -31.39 7.12
C VAL A 20 -30.13 -30.46 8.25
N VAL A 21 -29.25 -29.60 8.77
CA VAL A 21 -29.60 -28.66 9.84
C VAL A 21 -30.64 -27.65 9.37
N MET A 22 -30.49 -27.08 8.14
CA MET A 22 -31.51 -26.19 7.57
C MET A 22 -32.85 -26.88 7.34
N PHE A 23 -32.83 -28.15 6.96
CA PHE A 23 -34.05 -28.93 6.78
C PHE A 23 -34.78 -29.18 8.12
N LEU A 24 -34.05 -29.53 9.17
CA LEU A 24 -34.60 -29.75 10.50
C LEU A 24 -35.21 -28.47 11.09
N ASP A 25 -34.57 -27.33 10.87
CA ASP A 25 -35.06 -26.02 11.30
C ASP A 25 -36.39 -25.65 10.59
N ASN A 26 -36.46 -25.97 9.27
CA ASN A 26 -37.63 -25.67 8.44
C ASN A 26 -38.87 -26.55 8.77
N ILE A 27 -38.69 -27.74 9.32
CA ILE A 27 -39.79 -28.61 9.77
C ILE A 27 -40.24 -28.32 11.22
N GLY A 28 -39.72 -27.23 11.83
CA GLY A 28 -40.17 -26.74 13.13
C GLY A 28 -39.47 -27.38 14.34
N LEU A 29 -38.42 -28.20 14.13
CA LEU A 29 -37.49 -28.60 15.16
C LEU A 29 -36.49 -27.43 15.38
N ASN A 30 -36.94 -26.43 16.12
CA ASN A 30 -36.19 -25.22 16.42
C ASN A 30 -34.98 -25.61 17.26
N LEU A 31 -33.87 -25.97 16.59
CA LEU A 31 -32.61 -26.36 17.22
C LEU A 31 -31.88 -25.17 17.85
N GLY A 32 -32.40 -23.95 17.65
CA GLY A 32 -31.79 -22.72 18.14
C GLY A 32 -30.39 -22.45 17.58
N ILE A 33 -30.00 -23.20 16.55
CA ILE A 33 -28.68 -23.12 15.91
C ILE A 33 -28.80 -22.31 14.64
N ASN A 34 -28.32 -21.12 14.65
CA ASN A 34 -28.24 -20.28 13.46
C ASN A 34 -26.97 -20.65 12.67
N LEU A 35 -27.12 -21.37 11.54
CA LEU A 35 -25.98 -21.78 10.71
C LEU A 35 -25.11 -20.60 10.27
N PHE A 36 -25.73 -19.43 10.13
CA PHE A 36 -24.99 -18.21 9.81
C PHE A 36 -24.03 -17.79 10.93
N ASP A 37 -24.20 -18.24 12.17
CA ASP A 37 -23.28 -17.93 13.26
C ASP A 37 -21.94 -18.68 13.16
N PHE A 38 -21.89 -19.71 12.32
CA PHE A 38 -20.70 -20.53 12.12
C PHE A 38 -19.82 -20.10 10.93
N TRP A 39 -20.20 -19.04 10.18
CA TRP A 39 -19.36 -18.53 9.08
C TRP A 39 -17.90 -18.26 9.49
N PRO A 40 -17.55 -17.86 10.75
CA PRO A 40 -16.17 -17.63 11.12
C PRO A 40 -15.30 -18.90 11.09
N LEU A 41 -15.89 -20.09 11.11
CA LEU A 41 -15.16 -21.34 10.93
C LEU A 41 -14.45 -21.40 9.56
N VAL A 42 -15.03 -20.77 8.54
CA VAL A 42 -14.40 -20.67 7.21
C VAL A 42 -13.09 -19.89 7.29
N LEU A 43 -13.06 -18.80 8.05
CA LEU A 43 -11.83 -18.02 8.28
C LEU A 43 -10.77 -18.85 9.01
N ILE A 44 -11.17 -19.61 10.04
CA ILE A 44 -10.26 -20.49 10.77
C ILE A 44 -9.70 -21.56 9.83
N PHE A 45 -10.54 -22.14 8.98
CA PHE A 45 -10.12 -23.17 8.02
C PHE A 45 -9.14 -22.60 6.98
N ILE A 46 -9.41 -21.41 6.45
CA ILE A 46 -8.50 -20.70 5.54
C ILE A 46 -7.16 -20.44 6.25
N GLY A 47 -7.19 -19.94 7.50
CA GLY A 47 -6.00 -19.70 8.30
C GLY A 47 -5.15 -20.95 8.53
N LEU A 48 -5.79 -22.07 8.87
CA LEU A 48 -5.13 -23.36 9.04
C LEU A 48 -4.49 -23.85 7.73
N ASN A 49 -5.19 -23.68 6.61
CA ASN A 49 -4.67 -24.06 5.30
C ASN A 49 -3.43 -23.20 4.93
N TYR A 50 -3.42 -21.92 5.26
CA TYR A 50 -2.25 -21.06 5.08
C TYR A 50 -1.05 -21.52 5.91
N ILE A 51 -1.28 -21.99 7.16
CA ILE A 51 -0.20 -22.48 8.04
C ILE A 51 0.36 -23.81 7.57
N THR A 52 -0.52 -24.75 7.18
CA THR A 52 -0.11 -26.11 6.80
C THR A 52 0.50 -26.20 5.41
N ASN A 53 0.08 -25.35 4.46
CA ASN A 53 0.55 -25.37 3.08
C ASN A 53 1.73 -24.41 2.79
N SER A 54 2.27 -23.75 3.79
CA SER A 54 3.45 -22.88 3.63
C SER A 54 4.73 -23.70 3.31
N ARG A 55 4.89 -24.12 2.05
CA ARG A 55 6.03 -24.92 1.56
C ARG A 55 7.33 -24.14 1.41
N HIS A 56 7.35 -22.84 1.57
CA HIS A 56 8.57 -22.03 1.47
C HIS A 56 8.55 -20.96 2.55
N GLY A 57 9.28 -21.17 3.65
CA GLY A 57 9.92 -20.25 4.58
C GLY A 57 9.35 -18.85 4.82
N VAL A 58 8.28 -18.43 4.14
CA VAL A 58 7.59 -17.20 4.38
C VAL A 58 6.77 -17.38 5.65
N ARG A 59 7.20 -16.71 6.69
CA ARG A 59 6.56 -16.64 8.02
C ARG A 59 5.05 -16.51 7.83
N SER A 60 4.32 -17.56 8.21
CA SER A 60 2.86 -17.73 8.08
C SER A 60 2.06 -16.78 9.01
N THR A 61 2.57 -15.54 9.18
CA THR A 61 1.92 -14.50 9.99
C THR A 61 0.48 -14.24 9.54
N ASN A 62 0.23 -14.34 8.23
CA ASN A 62 -1.10 -14.11 7.66
C ASN A 62 -2.10 -15.20 8.07
N GLY A 63 -1.67 -16.46 8.20
CA GLY A 63 -2.54 -17.55 8.64
C GLY A 63 -3.02 -17.38 10.08
N TRP A 64 -2.15 -16.92 10.97
CA TRP A 64 -2.50 -16.62 12.37
C TRP A 64 -3.52 -15.48 12.49
N ILE A 65 -3.43 -14.48 11.62
CA ILE A 65 -4.40 -13.37 11.57
C ILE A 65 -5.79 -13.89 11.23
N PHE A 66 -5.93 -14.75 10.21
CA PHE A 66 -7.23 -15.35 9.86
C PHE A 66 -7.81 -16.20 10.98
N ILE A 67 -6.98 -16.98 11.68
CA ILE A 67 -7.43 -17.77 12.83
C ILE A 67 -7.90 -16.86 13.96
N ALA A 68 -7.13 -15.83 14.31
CA ALA A 68 -7.48 -14.89 15.38
C ALA A 68 -8.81 -14.18 15.10
N PHE A 69 -9.03 -13.69 13.87
CA PHE A 69 -10.30 -13.09 13.47
C PHE A 69 -11.45 -14.12 13.50
N GLY A 70 -11.23 -15.34 13.01
CA GLY A 70 -12.24 -16.39 13.03
C GLY A 70 -12.67 -16.75 14.44
N VAL A 71 -11.72 -16.91 15.37
CA VAL A 71 -12.01 -17.17 16.79
C VAL A 71 -12.74 -15.99 17.43
N LEU A 72 -12.29 -14.76 17.18
CA LEU A 72 -12.90 -13.56 17.72
C LEU A 72 -14.40 -13.44 17.31
N PHE A 73 -14.70 -13.64 16.03
CA PHE A 73 -16.07 -13.60 15.51
C PHE A 73 -16.92 -14.76 16.04
N LEU A 74 -16.30 -15.94 16.20
CA LEU A 74 -17.01 -17.10 16.78
C LEU A 74 -17.42 -16.81 18.22
N LEU A 75 -16.52 -16.31 19.06
CA LEU A 75 -16.80 -15.94 20.46
C LEU A 75 -17.89 -14.86 20.56
N ARG A 76 -17.91 -13.92 19.60
CA ARG A 76 -18.98 -12.92 19.52
C ARG A 76 -20.34 -13.54 19.19
N ASN A 77 -20.41 -14.44 18.20
CA ASN A 77 -21.66 -15.07 17.80
C ASN A 77 -22.25 -15.95 18.91
N PHE A 78 -21.41 -16.56 19.74
CA PHE A 78 -21.83 -17.28 20.95
C PHE A 78 -22.17 -16.37 22.15
N GLY A 79 -22.15 -15.04 21.98
CA GLY A 79 -22.46 -14.09 23.03
C GLY A 79 -21.45 -14.02 24.17
N LEU A 80 -20.27 -14.63 24.01
CA LEU A 80 -19.21 -14.61 25.03
C LEU A 80 -18.46 -13.26 25.05
N ILE A 81 -18.52 -12.51 23.98
CA ILE A 81 -17.90 -11.18 23.85
C ILE A 81 -18.91 -10.18 23.28
N TRP A 82 -19.11 -9.09 23.98
CA TRP A 82 -20.04 -8.03 23.65
C TRP A 82 -19.31 -6.90 22.93
N PHE A 83 -19.05 -7.01 21.63
CA PHE A 83 -18.58 -5.89 20.84
C PHE A 83 -19.37 -5.78 19.52
N SER A 84 -19.54 -4.56 19.06
CA SER A 84 -20.11 -4.27 17.74
C SER A 84 -19.01 -4.20 16.70
N ILE A 85 -19.24 -4.76 15.48
CA ILE A 85 -18.31 -4.64 14.35
C ILE A 85 -17.99 -3.16 14.08
N GLY A 86 -18.97 -2.26 14.29
CA GLY A 86 -18.75 -0.83 14.20
C GLY A 86 -17.75 -0.26 15.20
N GLN A 87 -17.38 -0.98 16.27
CA GLN A 87 -16.35 -0.54 17.21
C GLN A 87 -14.93 -0.94 16.80
N LEU A 88 -14.79 -1.72 15.74
CA LEU A 88 -13.46 -2.17 15.24
C LEU A 88 -12.82 -1.21 14.22
N TRP A 89 -13.57 -0.21 13.72
CA TRP A 89 -13.03 0.74 12.76
C TRP A 89 -11.75 1.50 13.23
N PRO A 90 -11.58 1.81 14.55
CA PRO A 90 -10.34 2.45 14.99
C PRO A 90 -9.11 1.55 14.81
N LEU A 91 -9.29 0.21 14.89
CA LEU A 91 -8.19 -0.73 14.64
C LEU A 91 -7.72 -0.67 13.17
N VAL A 92 -8.64 -0.42 12.24
CA VAL A 92 -8.30 -0.22 10.82
C VAL A 92 -7.44 1.04 10.67
N LEU A 93 -7.81 2.13 11.34
CA LEU A 93 -7.01 3.36 11.33
C LEU A 93 -5.62 3.16 11.95
N ILE A 94 -5.56 2.44 13.07
CA ILE A 94 -4.28 2.10 13.72
C ILE A 94 -3.42 1.24 12.77
N ALA A 95 -4.00 0.26 12.09
CA ALA A 95 -3.28 -0.59 11.15
C ALA A 95 -2.76 0.20 9.95
N ILE A 96 -3.58 1.11 9.41
CA ILE A 96 -3.17 2.01 8.32
C ILE A 96 -2.04 2.93 8.80
N GLY A 97 -2.19 3.57 9.96
CA GLY A 97 -1.15 4.43 10.54
C GLY A 97 0.16 3.69 10.79
N PHE A 98 0.07 2.49 11.35
CA PHE A 98 1.24 1.64 11.56
C PHE A 98 1.89 1.16 10.26
N SER A 99 1.09 0.87 9.24
CA SER A 99 1.60 0.50 7.90
C SER A 99 2.39 1.65 7.27
N ILE A 100 1.86 2.88 7.37
CA ILE A 100 2.54 4.09 6.88
C ILE A 100 3.86 4.28 7.60
N LEU A 101 3.86 4.23 8.93
CA LEU A 101 5.08 4.36 9.74
C LEU A 101 6.11 3.29 9.42
N ARG A 102 5.69 2.05 9.27
CA ARG A 102 6.60 0.94 8.97
C ARG A 102 7.23 1.03 7.58
N ASN A 103 6.46 1.46 6.57
CA ASN A 103 6.99 1.66 5.22
C ASN A 103 7.92 2.88 5.15
N HIS A 104 7.70 3.86 6.01
CA HIS A 104 8.55 5.05 6.08
C HIS A 104 9.90 4.79 6.75
N ALA A 105 9.96 3.82 7.67
CA ALA A 105 11.18 3.47 8.40
C ALA A 105 12.18 2.62 7.59
N ARG A 106 11.84 2.22 6.37
CA ARG A 106 12.74 1.47 5.48
C ARG A 106 12.68 2.04 4.07
N PRO A 107 13.42 3.12 3.77
CA PRO A 107 13.80 3.36 2.38
C PRO A 107 14.56 2.11 1.92
N ASN A 108 14.25 1.62 0.72
CA ASN A 108 15.12 0.64 0.04
C ASN A 108 16.42 1.36 -0.35
N MET A 109 17.25 1.65 0.66
CA MET A 109 18.59 2.19 0.41
C MET A 109 19.47 1.02 -0.04
N PRO A 110 20.12 1.09 -1.19
CA PRO A 110 21.22 0.19 -1.50
C PRO A 110 22.29 0.31 -0.42
N GLU A 111 22.85 -0.81 0.01
CA GLU A 111 23.94 -0.81 0.98
C GLU A 111 25.08 0.11 0.51
N GLY A 112 25.45 1.08 1.36
CA GLY A 112 26.56 2.02 1.11
C GLY A 112 26.16 3.40 0.58
N SER A 113 24.87 3.78 0.56
CA SER A 113 24.45 5.14 0.21
C SER A 113 24.22 6.01 1.44
N ASP A 114 24.71 7.24 1.40
CA ASP A 114 24.43 8.24 2.42
C ASP A 114 22.95 8.66 2.37
N SER A 115 22.37 8.95 3.54
CA SER A 115 20.97 9.40 3.64
C SER A 115 20.70 10.73 2.91
N ALA A 116 21.74 11.48 2.58
CA ALA A 116 21.66 12.70 1.79
C ALA A 116 21.35 12.47 0.29
N ASP A 117 21.56 11.25 -0.20
CA ASP A 117 21.38 10.90 -1.61
C ASP A 117 19.96 10.39 -1.93
N TYR A 118 19.08 10.30 -0.91
CA TYR A 118 17.70 9.88 -1.09
C TYR A 118 16.70 10.92 -0.57
N ILE A 119 15.69 11.21 -1.38
CA ILE A 119 14.57 12.06 -1.00
C ILE A 119 13.57 11.20 -0.22
N ASN A 120 13.35 11.50 1.05
CA ASN A 120 12.33 10.82 1.84
C ASN A 120 11.52 11.84 2.65
N LEU A 121 10.35 12.23 2.11
CA LEU A 121 9.51 13.26 2.68
C LEU A 121 8.10 12.73 2.97
N LEU A 122 7.58 13.09 4.13
CA LEU A 122 6.22 12.80 4.57
C LEU A 122 5.53 14.05 5.07
N PHE A 123 4.46 14.45 4.38
CA PHE A 123 3.58 15.54 4.76
C PHE A 123 2.23 14.96 5.23
N ILE A 124 1.88 15.09 6.53
CA ILE A 124 0.64 14.50 7.07
C ILE A 124 -0.46 15.55 7.19
N LEU A 125 -0.22 16.66 7.89
CA LEU A 125 -1.18 17.71 8.22
C LEU A 125 -0.56 19.09 8.00
N GLY A 126 0.19 19.27 6.94
CA GLY A 126 0.87 20.53 6.67
C GLY A 126 1.77 20.41 5.47
N GLY A 127 2.63 21.39 5.27
CA GLY A 127 3.53 21.42 4.14
C GLY A 127 4.80 22.19 4.45
N GLY A 128 5.70 22.16 3.48
CA GLY A 128 6.97 22.87 3.57
C GLY A 128 7.70 22.87 2.24
N GLU A 129 8.72 23.69 2.17
CA GLU A 129 9.66 23.73 1.06
C GLU A 129 10.94 23.01 1.48
N HIS A 130 11.34 22.05 0.68
CA HIS A 130 12.57 21.27 0.88
C HIS A 130 13.50 21.45 -0.32
N LYS A 131 14.70 21.97 -0.05
CA LYS A 131 15.73 22.18 -1.06
C LYS A 131 16.79 21.10 -0.96
N PHE A 132 17.08 20.44 -2.07
CA PHE A 132 18.11 19.42 -2.18
C PHE A 132 19.28 19.97 -2.99
N THR A 133 20.49 19.77 -2.46
CA THR A 133 21.74 20.20 -3.09
C THR A 133 22.71 19.05 -3.34
N SER A 134 22.29 17.81 -3.05
CA SER A 134 23.12 16.64 -3.32
C SER A 134 23.45 16.55 -4.81
N LYS A 135 24.71 16.17 -5.11
CA LYS A 135 25.20 15.95 -6.46
C LYS A 135 25.14 14.48 -6.90
N SER A 136 24.59 13.63 -6.04
CA SER A 136 24.54 12.17 -6.23
C SER A 136 23.19 11.58 -5.87
N LEU A 137 22.08 12.28 -6.17
CA LEU A 137 20.74 11.77 -5.91
C LEU A 137 20.51 10.45 -6.67
N ARG A 138 19.96 9.46 -5.95
CA ARG A 138 19.72 8.11 -6.46
C ARG A 138 18.25 7.76 -6.57
N GLY A 139 17.38 8.54 -5.94
CA GLY A 139 15.95 8.32 -5.96
C GLY A 139 15.26 8.91 -4.74
N GLY A 140 13.97 8.59 -4.62
CA GLY A 140 13.24 9.04 -3.45
C GLY A 140 11.78 8.66 -3.41
N ARG A 141 11.18 8.99 -2.25
CA ARG A 141 9.75 8.86 -2.02
C ARG A 141 9.23 10.10 -1.34
N VAL A 142 8.10 10.58 -1.83
CA VAL A 142 7.38 11.73 -1.27
C VAL A 142 5.93 11.33 -1.07
N THR A 143 5.45 11.48 0.16
CA THR A 143 4.07 11.14 0.52
C THR A 143 3.40 12.35 1.15
N ALA A 144 2.27 12.77 0.60
CA ALA A 144 1.39 13.80 1.16
C ALA A 144 0.00 13.22 1.44
N ILE A 145 -0.45 13.28 2.71
CA ILE A 145 -1.75 12.75 3.11
C ILE A 145 -2.77 13.87 3.19
N MET A 146 -2.56 14.88 4.03
CA MET A 146 -3.40 16.08 4.16
C MET A 146 -2.49 17.30 4.17
N GLY A 147 -2.13 17.79 2.99
CA GLY A 147 -1.17 18.87 2.86
C GLY A 147 -0.29 18.67 1.64
N GLY A 148 0.91 19.21 1.67
CA GLY A 148 1.81 19.05 0.56
C GLY A 148 3.06 19.90 0.70
N GLY A 149 3.85 19.98 -0.35
CA GLY A 149 5.06 20.78 -0.29
C GLY A 149 5.76 20.90 -1.62
N THR A 150 6.73 21.79 -1.62
CA THR A 150 7.60 22.05 -2.75
C THR A 150 8.95 21.38 -2.56
N ILE A 151 9.38 20.65 -3.56
CA ILE A 151 10.67 19.96 -3.60
C ILE A 151 11.53 20.65 -4.66
N ASP A 152 12.51 21.40 -4.20
CA ASP A 152 13.40 22.16 -5.09
C ASP A 152 14.68 21.35 -5.37
N LEU A 153 14.79 20.86 -6.60
CA LEU A 153 15.94 20.10 -7.12
C LEU A 153 16.83 20.91 -8.05
N ARG A 154 16.61 22.22 -8.22
CA ARG A 154 17.36 23.06 -9.18
C ARG A 154 18.87 23.06 -8.94
N HIS A 155 19.30 22.83 -7.71
CA HIS A 155 20.70 22.78 -7.32
C HIS A 155 21.24 21.36 -7.10
N ALA A 156 20.38 20.35 -7.29
CA ALA A 156 20.75 18.95 -7.18
C ALA A 156 21.29 18.39 -8.50
N ASP A 157 21.92 17.23 -8.40
CA ASP A 157 22.31 16.42 -9.56
C ASP A 157 22.11 14.94 -9.22
N THR A 158 22.14 14.08 -10.22
CA THR A 158 21.86 12.65 -10.07
C THR A 158 23.14 11.82 -10.13
N ALA A 159 23.19 10.72 -9.39
CA ALA A 159 24.29 9.78 -9.45
C ALA A 159 24.35 9.01 -10.77
N GLY A 160 23.22 8.87 -11.47
CA GLY A 160 23.05 8.18 -12.73
C GLY A 160 22.36 9.05 -13.79
N GLU A 161 22.06 8.47 -14.93
CA GLU A 161 21.35 9.16 -16.03
C GLU A 161 19.85 9.33 -15.72
N VAL A 162 19.29 8.45 -14.87
CA VAL A 162 17.88 8.43 -14.53
C VAL A 162 17.70 8.53 -13.03
N LEU A 163 16.87 9.46 -12.60
CA LEU A 163 16.39 9.60 -11.21
C LEU A 163 14.91 9.17 -11.16
N GLU A 164 14.57 8.26 -10.26
CA GLU A 164 13.19 7.87 -10.04
C GLU A 164 12.70 8.37 -8.68
N ILE A 165 11.55 9.05 -8.67
CA ILE A 165 10.90 9.55 -7.47
C ILE A 165 9.46 9.00 -7.43
N GLU A 166 9.16 8.26 -6.38
CA GLU A 166 7.81 7.78 -6.09
C GLU A 166 7.03 8.85 -5.32
N VAL A 167 5.89 9.28 -5.85
CA VAL A 167 5.09 10.37 -5.29
C VAL A 167 3.67 9.90 -5.03
N PHE A 168 3.19 10.12 -3.81
CA PHE A 168 1.82 9.83 -3.42
C PHE A 168 1.17 11.06 -2.79
N ALA A 169 0.07 11.56 -3.38
CA ALA A 169 -0.72 12.65 -2.84
C ALA A 169 -2.17 12.21 -2.62
N MET A 170 -2.68 12.29 -1.37
CA MET A 170 -4.06 11.91 -1.07
C MET A 170 -4.97 13.14 -1.07
N TRP A 171 -4.78 14.10 -0.16
CA TRP A 171 -5.49 15.38 -0.12
C TRP A 171 -4.48 16.52 -0.03
N GLY A 172 -4.11 17.08 -1.17
CA GLY A 172 -3.14 18.15 -1.21
C GLY A 172 -2.31 18.16 -2.49
N GLY A 173 -1.18 18.83 -2.48
CA GLY A 173 -0.34 18.99 -3.66
C GLY A 173 1.14 18.79 -3.40
N ILE A 174 1.81 18.20 -4.36
CA ILE A 174 3.27 18.08 -4.37
C ILE A 174 3.77 18.77 -5.62
N GLU A 175 4.63 19.74 -5.41
CA GLU A 175 5.30 20.48 -6.46
C GLU A 175 6.78 20.08 -6.49
N ILE A 176 7.29 19.73 -7.67
CA ILE A 176 8.68 19.38 -7.86
C ILE A 176 9.29 20.37 -8.85
N ILE A 177 10.28 21.12 -8.41
CA ILE A 177 11.01 22.07 -9.26
C ILE A 177 12.31 21.43 -9.69
N VAL A 178 12.52 21.31 -10.99
CA VAL A 178 13.68 20.63 -11.58
C VAL A 178 14.58 21.59 -12.35
N PRO A 179 15.85 21.24 -12.56
CA PRO A 179 16.73 22.01 -13.45
C PRO A 179 16.23 22.00 -14.91
N PHE A 180 16.43 23.10 -15.63
CA PHE A 180 16.00 23.25 -17.03
C PHE A 180 16.53 22.19 -18.00
N HIS A 181 17.66 21.58 -17.71
CA HIS A 181 18.29 20.58 -18.58
C HIS A 181 17.82 19.14 -18.31
N TRP A 182 16.89 18.92 -17.36
CA TRP A 182 16.36 17.60 -17.08
C TRP A 182 15.14 17.32 -17.95
N GLN A 183 15.06 16.08 -18.45
CA GLN A 183 13.85 15.57 -19.09
C GLN A 183 12.95 14.95 -18.03
N VAL A 184 11.67 15.33 -18.04
CA VAL A 184 10.69 14.82 -17.05
C VAL A 184 9.70 13.92 -17.72
N ASN A 185 9.53 12.73 -17.14
CA ASN A 185 8.55 11.76 -17.55
C ASN A 185 7.67 11.37 -16.35
N ILE A 186 6.39 11.64 -16.44
CA ILE A 186 5.42 11.28 -15.39
C ILE A 186 4.74 9.97 -15.76
N LYS A 187 4.91 8.95 -14.89
CA LYS A 187 4.29 7.63 -15.00
C LYS A 187 3.40 7.40 -13.79
N GLY A 188 2.19 7.87 -13.83
CA GLY A 188 1.28 7.74 -12.70
C GLY A 188 -0.18 7.66 -13.12
N ALA A 189 -1.04 7.28 -12.17
CA ALA A 189 -2.48 7.18 -12.35
C ALA A 189 -3.20 8.08 -11.34
N PRO A 190 -3.59 9.31 -11.72
CA PRO A 190 -4.45 10.13 -10.88
C PRO A 190 -5.87 9.53 -10.86
N LEU A 191 -6.52 9.51 -9.68
CA LEU A 191 -7.89 9.00 -9.53
C LEU A 191 -8.92 10.14 -9.57
N LEU A 192 -8.82 11.12 -8.69
CA LEU A 192 -9.67 12.31 -8.62
C LEU A 192 -8.79 13.58 -8.50
N GLY A 193 -7.63 13.57 -9.15
CA GLY A 193 -6.63 14.60 -9.09
C GLY A 193 -5.94 14.78 -10.43
N ALA A 194 -4.82 15.49 -10.44
CA ALA A 194 -4.02 15.72 -11.63
C ALA A 194 -2.54 15.38 -11.41
N MET A 195 -1.86 14.98 -12.46
CA MET A 195 -0.40 14.89 -12.52
C MET A 195 0.04 15.63 -13.77
N GLU A 196 0.71 16.74 -13.59
CA GLU A 196 1.03 17.68 -14.68
C GLU A 196 2.54 17.87 -14.82
N ASN A 197 2.97 17.86 -16.07
CA ASN A 197 4.35 18.22 -16.43
C ASN A 197 4.33 19.59 -17.09
N ASN A 198 4.69 20.60 -16.33
CA ASN A 198 4.77 21.99 -16.75
C ASN A 198 6.24 22.44 -16.97
N THR A 199 7.12 21.48 -17.28
CA THR A 199 8.49 21.81 -17.62
C THR A 199 8.58 22.30 -19.06
N HIS A 200 9.37 23.34 -19.27
CA HIS A 200 9.69 23.84 -20.59
C HIS A 200 11.06 23.25 -20.99
N PRO A 201 11.10 22.42 -22.04
CA PRO A 201 12.40 21.96 -22.54
C PRO A 201 13.23 23.19 -22.97
N PRO A 202 14.57 23.16 -22.79
CA PRO A 202 15.40 24.23 -23.29
C PRO A 202 15.12 24.36 -24.78
N GLU A 203 14.74 25.58 -25.21
CA GLU A 203 14.65 25.91 -26.63
C GLU A 203 16.01 25.56 -27.24
N ALA A 204 15.99 24.70 -28.26
CA ALA A 204 17.18 24.40 -29.00
C ALA A 204 17.68 25.72 -29.65
N ILE A 205 18.62 26.37 -29.01
CA ILE A 205 19.30 27.49 -29.62
C ILE A 205 20.07 26.90 -30.80
N GLU A 206 19.59 27.17 -32.02
CA GLU A 206 20.23 26.76 -33.26
C GLU A 206 21.73 27.18 -33.21
N GLY A 207 22.60 26.18 -33.12
CA GLY A 207 24.05 26.39 -33.17
C GLY A 207 24.85 26.02 -31.91
N LEU A 208 24.24 25.67 -30.78
CA LEU A 208 24.94 25.04 -29.66
C LEU A 208 24.56 23.56 -29.60
N GLU A 209 25.46 22.70 -30.04
CA GLU A 209 25.39 21.28 -29.71
C GLU A 209 25.54 21.16 -28.19
N THR A 210 24.40 21.08 -27.46
CA THR A 210 24.39 20.74 -26.06
C THR A 210 24.68 19.23 -25.92
N SER A 211 25.96 18.92 -25.99
CA SER A 211 26.51 17.56 -25.79
C SER A 211 26.58 17.19 -24.32
N SER A 212 25.62 17.63 -23.50
CA SER A 212 25.48 17.12 -22.14
C SER A 212 24.40 16.03 -22.13
N PRO A 213 24.68 14.85 -21.59
CA PRO A 213 23.64 13.82 -21.43
C PRO A 213 22.50 14.42 -20.63
N SER A 214 21.33 14.52 -21.27
CA SER A 214 20.13 15.01 -20.61
C SER A 214 19.78 14.04 -19.48
N ARG A 215 19.80 14.51 -18.23
CA ARG A 215 19.33 13.76 -17.07
C ARG A 215 17.84 13.53 -17.22
N SER A 216 17.37 12.38 -16.81
CA SER A 216 15.95 12.04 -16.88
C SER A 216 15.38 11.85 -15.47
N LEU A 217 14.30 12.58 -15.17
CA LEU A 217 13.49 12.37 -13.97
C LEU A 217 12.25 11.57 -14.35
N ILE A 218 12.07 10.43 -13.70
CA ILE A 218 10.85 9.64 -13.78
C ILE A 218 10.08 9.84 -12.48
N VAL A 219 8.90 10.42 -12.56
CA VAL A 219 7.97 10.55 -11.43
C VAL A 219 6.93 9.45 -11.54
N THR A 220 6.95 8.52 -10.58
CA THR A 220 5.98 7.43 -10.48
C THR A 220 5.04 7.67 -9.31
N GLY A 221 3.81 7.12 -9.36
CA GLY A 221 2.90 7.18 -8.22
C GLY A 221 1.47 7.55 -8.57
N SER A 222 0.77 8.16 -7.61
CA SER A 222 -0.65 8.49 -7.78
C SER A 222 -1.09 9.71 -6.96
N ALA A 223 -2.09 10.42 -7.50
CA ALA A 223 -2.82 11.48 -6.83
C ALA A 223 -4.29 11.07 -6.67
N ILE A 224 -4.82 11.02 -5.44
CA ILE A 224 -6.22 10.59 -5.21
C ILE A 224 -7.17 11.78 -5.29
N MET A 225 -7.00 12.79 -4.43
CA MET A 225 -7.80 14.02 -4.41
C MET A 225 -6.85 15.22 -4.28
N GLY A 226 -5.87 15.31 -5.17
CA GLY A 226 -4.82 16.32 -5.07
C GLY A 226 -4.09 16.47 -6.41
N GLY A 227 -2.97 17.18 -6.38
CA GLY A 227 -2.16 17.44 -7.56
C GLY A 227 -0.69 17.09 -7.36
N ILE A 228 -0.07 16.63 -8.43
CA ILE A 228 1.38 16.51 -8.53
C ILE A 228 1.80 17.31 -9.74
N GLU A 229 2.61 18.33 -9.51
CA GLU A 229 3.09 19.23 -10.55
C GLU A 229 4.61 19.19 -10.61
N VAL A 230 5.15 19.08 -11.82
CA VAL A 230 6.59 19.21 -12.07
C VAL A 230 6.81 20.40 -12.97
N LYS A 231 7.68 21.31 -12.54
CA LYS A 231 8.04 22.52 -13.30
C LYS A 231 9.53 22.85 -13.20
N ASN A 232 10.01 23.76 -13.98
CA ASN A 232 11.39 24.28 -13.97
C ASN A 232 11.41 25.81 -13.84
#